data_4fc4c7cac110f05d39f9e4c3aa1c2651
#
_entry.id   4fc4c7cac110f05d39f9e4c3aa1c2651
#
_cell.length_a   1.000
_cell.length_b   1.000
_cell.length_c   1.000
_cell.angle_alpha   90.00
_cell.angle_beta   90.00
_cell.angle_gamma   90.00
#
_symmetry.space_group_name_H-M   'P 1'
#
loop_
_entity.id
_entity.type
_entity.pdbx_description
1 polymer ?
#
loop_
_entity_poly.entity_id
_entity_poly.type
_entity_poly.pdbx_seq_one_letter_code
_entity_poly.pdbx_strand_id
1 'polypeptide(L)'
;MKIAICDDNEAELNRIRELLEIYACDKGQKFFIKCFTSSVELASTAEFEKYDIYFLDIIMPVMDGINLAREIRAFDRFSPVIFLTSSPEFAV
;
A
#
# COMPACT_ATOMS: atom_id res chain seq x y z
N MET A 1 -13.61 -5.43 0.61
CA MET A 1 -12.39 -4.93 1.30
C MET A 1 -11.70 -3.91 0.42
N LYS A 2 -11.37 -2.78 0.99
CA LYS A 2 -10.62 -1.71 0.28
C LYS A 2 -9.15 -1.82 0.60
N ILE A 3 -8.32 -1.86 -0.43
CA ILE A 3 -6.88 -2.05 -0.31
C ILE A 3 -6.15 -0.92 -1.04
N ALA A 4 -5.19 -0.30 -0.37
CA ALA A 4 -4.28 0.66 -1.00
C ALA A 4 -2.93 -0.01 -1.20
N ILE A 5 -2.34 0.18 -2.38
CA ILE A 5 -0.97 -0.25 -2.67
C ILE A 5 -0.19 0.97 -3.12
N CYS A 6 0.96 1.20 -2.53
CA CYS A 6 1.83 2.31 -2.90
C CYS A 6 3.23 1.81 -3.20
N ASP A 7 3.68 2.03 -4.42
CA ASP A 7 5.01 1.65 -4.89
C ASP A 7 5.35 2.54 -6.09
N ASP A 8 6.50 3.18 -6.09
CA ASP A 8 6.90 4.07 -7.18
C ASP A 8 7.28 3.31 -8.47
N ASN A 9 7.47 2.00 -8.39
CA ASN A 9 7.71 1.14 -9.55
C ASN A 9 6.39 0.55 -10.05
N GLU A 10 5.93 0.98 -11.22
CA GLU A 10 4.66 0.52 -11.78
C GLU A 10 4.61 -0.98 -12.03
N ALA A 11 5.71 -1.58 -12.43
CA ALA A 11 5.75 -3.03 -12.68
C ALA A 11 5.52 -3.82 -11.40
N GLU A 12 6.14 -3.40 -10.30
CA GLU A 12 5.93 -4.01 -8.99
C GLU A 12 4.49 -3.78 -8.50
N LEU A 13 3.98 -2.58 -8.69
CA LEU A 13 2.62 -2.22 -8.32
C LEU A 13 1.61 -3.14 -9.02
N ASN A 14 1.78 -3.32 -10.33
CA ASN A 14 0.90 -4.18 -11.11
C ASN A 14 1.01 -5.64 -10.71
N ARG A 15 2.22 -6.12 -10.39
CA ARG A 15 2.45 -7.49 -9.95
C ARG A 15 1.71 -7.78 -8.65
N ILE A 16 1.80 -6.87 -7.68
CA ILE A 16 1.13 -7.02 -6.39
C ILE A 16 -0.38 -6.98 -6.57
N ARG A 17 -0.88 -6.07 -7.39
CA ARG A 17 -2.30 -5.98 -7.68
C ARG A 17 -2.83 -7.27 -8.30
N GLU A 18 -2.12 -7.83 -9.27
CA GLU A 18 -2.52 -9.09 -9.91
C GLU A 18 -2.56 -10.24 -8.92
N LEU A 19 -1.57 -10.34 -8.04
CA LEU A 19 -1.55 -11.38 -7.01
C LEU A 19 -2.75 -11.27 -6.06
N LEU A 20 -3.09 -10.05 -5.67
CA LEU A 20 -4.25 -9.82 -4.80
C LEU A 20 -5.56 -10.14 -5.53
N GLU A 21 -5.67 -9.82 -6.80
CA GLU A 21 -6.86 -10.15 -7.60
C GLU A 21 -7.03 -11.66 -7.75
N ILE A 22 -5.94 -12.39 -7.99
CA ILE A 22 -5.95 -13.85 -8.06
C ILE A 22 -6.40 -14.44 -6.73
N TYR A 23 -5.85 -13.94 -5.63
CA TYR A 23 -6.23 -14.38 -4.28
C TYR A 23 -7.71 -14.14 -4.01
N ALA A 24 -8.20 -12.95 -4.34
CA ALA A 24 -9.61 -12.61 -4.14
C ALA A 24 -10.53 -13.54 -4.93
N CYS A 25 -10.19 -13.80 -6.19
CA CYS A 25 -10.95 -14.70 -7.06
C CYS A 25 -10.98 -16.11 -6.48
N ASP A 26 -9.82 -16.62 -6.05
CA ASP A 26 -9.69 -17.95 -5.48
C ASP A 26 -10.51 -18.12 -4.19
N LYS A 27 -10.60 -17.07 -3.40
CA LYS A 27 -11.34 -17.07 -2.12
C LYS A 27 -12.80 -16.64 -2.26
N GLY A 28 -13.25 -16.32 -3.47
CA GLY A 28 -14.61 -15.83 -3.68
C GLY A 28 -14.87 -14.49 -3.02
N GLN A 29 -13.83 -13.67 -2.85
CA GLN A 29 -13.92 -12.35 -2.22
C GLN A 29 -13.79 -11.26 -3.27
N LYS A 30 -14.29 -10.06 -2.93
CA LYS A 30 -14.18 -8.90 -3.80
C LYS A 30 -13.30 -7.85 -3.13
N PHE A 31 -12.19 -7.50 -3.78
CA PHE A 31 -11.29 -6.44 -3.34
C PHE A 31 -11.45 -5.21 -4.21
N PHE A 32 -11.48 -4.06 -3.56
CA PHE A 32 -11.39 -2.77 -4.24
C PHE A 32 -9.98 -2.24 -4.03
N ILE A 33 -9.17 -2.32 -5.07
CA ILE A 33 -7.73 -2.02 -4.98
C ILE A 33 -7.46 -0.68 -5.64
N LYS A 34 -6.84 0.23 -4.89
CA LYS A 34 -6.38 1.51 -5.41
C LYS A 34 -4.86 1.56 -5.35
N CYS A 35 -4.25 1.90 -6.48
CA CYS A 35 -2.81 1.91 -6.64
C CYS A 35 -2.28 3.34 -6.70
N PHE A 36 -1.17 3.58 -6.02
CA PHE A 36 -0.50 4.87 -5.97
C PHE A 36 0.96 4.69 -6.34
N THR A 37 1.46 5.52 -7.24
CA THR A 37 2.89 5.58 -7.55
C THR A 37 3.59 6.66 -6.75
N SER A 38 2.83 7.49 -6.04
CA SER A 38 3.34 8.59 -5.23
C SER A 38 2.89 8.45 -3.78
N SER A 39 3.84 8.41 -2.87
CA SER A 39 3.56 8.37 -1.42
C SER A 39 2.87 9.66 -0.96
N VAL A 40 3.26 10.79 -1.52
CA VAL A 40 2.65 12.08 -1.19
C VAL A 40 1.19 12.12 -1.60
N GLU A 41 0.85 11.53 -2.73
CA GLU A 41 -0.55 11.44 -3.19
C GLU A 41 -1.40 10.62 -2.21
N LEU A 42 -0.91 9.45 -1.80
CA LEU A 42 -1.64 8.65 -0.81
C LEU A 42 -1.77 9.39 0.52
N ALA A 43 -0.69 10.02 1.00
CA ALA A 43 -0.72 10.78 2.23
C ALA A 43 -1.75 11.90 2.19
N SER A 44 -1.86 12.59 1.05
CA SER A 44 -2.80 13.71 0.90
C SER A 44 -4.27 13.28 0.98
N THR A 45 -4.57 12.01 0.73
CA THR A 45 -5.94 11.48 0.79
C THR A 45 -6.25 10.79 2.11
N ALA A 46 -5.28 10.62 3.00
CA ALA A 46 -5.42 9.81 4.21
C ALA A 46 -6.53 10.29 5.16
N GLU A 47 -6.79 11.60 5.19
CA GLU A 47 -7.84 12.17 6.02
C GLU A 47 -9.23 11.81 5.52
N PHE A 48 -9.38 11.70 4.20
CA PHE A 48 -10.69 11.59 3.56
C PHE A 48 -11.05 10.18 3.12
N GLU A 49 -10.05 9.35 2.87
CA GLU A 49 -10.26 8.01 2.33
C GLU A 49 -9.46 7.00 3.14
N LYS A 50 -10.14 6.02 3.70
CA LYS A 50 -9.53 4.99 4.51
C LYS A 50 -9.63 3.63 3.83
N TYR A 51 -8.62 2.81 4.07
CA TYR A 51 -8.52 1.49 3.48
C TYR A 51 -8.48 0.46 4.60
N ASP A 52 -8.89 -0.76 4.28
CA ASP A 52 -8.86 -1.86 5.24
C ASP A 52 -7.46 -2.42 5.42
N ILE A 53 -6.62 -2.28 4.40
CA ILE A 53 -5.22 -2.73 4.42
C ILE A 53 -4.39 -1.82 3.52
N TYR A 54 -3.13 -1.59 3.93
CA TYR A 54 -2.17 -0.81 3.16
C TYR A 54 -0.93 -1.64 2.87
N PHE A 55 -0.54 -1.72 1.60
CA PHE A 55 0.74 -2.30 1.18
C PHE A 55 1.62 -1.16 0.71
N LEU A 56 2.71 -0.91 1.43
CA LEU A 56 3.57 0.24 1.18
C LEU A 56 5.00 -0.22 0.90
N ASP A 57 5.57 0.23 -0.22
CA ASP A 57 7.01 0.08 -0.43
C ASP A 57 7.75 0.95 0.57
N ILE A 58 8.88 0.48 1.07
CA ILE A 58 9.68 1.24 2.03
C ILE A 58 10.45 2.34 1.33
N ILE A 59 11.13 2.01 0.23
CA ILE A 59 12.02 2.96 -0.45
C ILE A 59 11.29 3.64 -1.59
N MET A 60 10.90 4.89 -1.37
CA MET A 60 10.22 5.72 -2.36
C MET A 60 10.77 7.14 -2.33
N PRO A 61 10.76 7.86 -3.47
CA PRO A 61 11.21 9.25 -3.47
C PRO A 61 10.27 10.16 -2.68
N VAL A 62 10.82 11.25 -2.17
CA VAL A 62 10.15 12.31 -1.41
C VAL A 62 9.75 11.85 -0.02
N MET A 63 8.90 10.84 0.09
CA MET A 63 8.44 10.30 1.36
C MET A 63 8.55 8.78 1.30
N ASP A 64 9.34 8.18 2.17
CA ASP A 64 9.47 6.73 2.22
C ASP A 64 8.24 6.09 2.86
N GLY A 65 8.15 4.75 2.76
CA GLY A 65 6.99 4.02 3.25
C GLY A 65 6.78 4.11 4.75
N ILE A 66 7.86 4.26 5.52
CA ILE A 66 7.76 4.37 6.98
C ILE A 66 7.16 5.71 7.37
N ASN A 67 7.59 6.79 6.74
CA ASN A 67 7.02 8.10 6.98
C ASN A 67 5.59 8.20 6.45
N LEU A 68 5.31 7.56 5.32
CA LEU A 68 3.94 7.46 4.80
C LEU A 68 3.03 6.76 5.81
N ALA A 69 3.49 5.67 6.42
CA ALA A 69 2.71 4.96 7.44
C ALA A 69 2.41 5.85 8.64
N ARG A 70 3.36 6.71 9.04
CA ARG A 70 3.13 7.68 10.11
C ARG A 70 2.04 8.68 9.76
N GLU A 71 2.04 9.18 8.53
CA GLU A 71 1.00 10.08 8.05
C GLU A 71 -0.37 9.40 8.04
N ILE A 72 -0.43 8.15 7.60
CA ILE A 72 -1.66 7.36 7.61
C ILE A 72 -2.16 7.18 9.04
N ARG A 73 -1.26 6.88 9.98
CA ARG A 73 -1.63 6.65 11.38
C ARG A 73 -2.23 7.88 12.07
N ALA A 74 -1.99 9.07 11.55
CA ALA A 74 -2.64 10.28 12.07
C ALA A 74 -4.17 10.22 11.90
N PHE A 75 -4.66 9.49 10.92
CA PHE A 75 -6.09 9.40 10.59
C PHE A 75 -6.67 8.00 10.69
N ASP A 76 -5.83 6.97 10.64
CA ASP A 76 -6.24 5.57 10.70
C ASP A 76 -5.28 4.78 11.59
N ARG A 77 -5.73 4.48 12.79
CA ARG A 77 -4.90 3.86 13.82
C ARG A 77 -4.92 2.33 13.81
N PHE A 78 -5.85 1.74 13.09
CA PHE A 78 -6.13 0.31 13.24
C PHE A 78 -5.90 -0.54 12.00
N SER A 79 -5.99 0.03 10.81
CA SER A 79 -5.81 -0.74 9.58
C SER A 79 -4.39 -1.28 9.47
N PRO A 80 -4.22 -2.56 9.14
CA PRO A 80 -2.90 -3.14 8.96
C PRO A 80 -2.11 -2.41 7.87
N VAL A 81 -0.84 -2.20 8.15
CA VAL A 81 0.13 -1.70 7.18
C VAL A 81 1.17 -2.78 6.96
N ILE A 82 1.30 -3.23 5.73
CA ILE A 82 2.27 -4.25 5.34
C ILE A 82 3.33 -3.57 4.49
N PHE A 83 4.58 -3.64 4.93
CA PHE A 83 5.69 -3.08 4.18
C PHE A 83 6.20 -4.07 3.15
N LEU A 84 6.41 -3.57 1.94
CA LEU A 84 7.02 -4.30 0.84
C LEU A 84 8.45 -3.84 0.69
N THR A 85 9.35 -4.75 0.39
CA THR A 85 10.74 -4.35 0.17
C THR A 85 11.41 -5.26 -0.86
N SER A 86 12.16 -4.64 -1.74
CA SER A 86 13.09 -5.33 -2.63
C SER A 86 14.54 -5.18 -2.14
N SER A 87 14.74 -4.45 -1.05
CA SER A 87 16.08 -4.22 -0.49
C SER A 87 16.43 -5.30 0.53
N PRO A 88 17.59 -5.97 0.39
CA PRO A 88 18.04 -6.97 1.36
C PRO A 88 18.20 -6.41 2.78
N GLU A 89 18.39 -5.11 2.92
CA GLU A 89 18.58 -4.45 4.22
C GLU A 89 17.35 -4.54 5.11
N PHE A 90 16.18 -4.69 4.51
CA PHE A 90 14.91 -4.77 5.23
C PHE A 90 14.31 -6.18 5.22
N ALA A 91 14.98 -7.15 4.60
CA ALA A 91 14.52 -8.53 4.59
C ALA A 91 14.76 -9.17 5.96
N VAL A 92 13.81 -9.94 6.41
CA VAL A 92 13.87 -10.61 7.72
C VAL A 92 14.07 -12.10 7.54
#